data_4f0b9b9ba04b7182130aa033a6142bb5
#
_entry.id   4f0b9b9ba04b7182130aa033a6142bb5
#
_cell.length_a   1.000
_cell.length_b   1.000
_cell.length_c   1.000
_cell.angle_alpha   90.00
_cell.angle_beta   90.00
_cell.angle_gamma   90.00
#
_symmetry.space_group_name_H-M   'P 1'
#
loop_
_entity.id
_entity.type
_entity.pdbx_description
1 polymer ?
#
loop_
_entity_poly.entity_id
_entity_poly.type
_entity_poly.pdbx_seq_one_letter_code
_entity_poly.pdbx_strand_id
1 'polypeptide(L)'
;MIQEDNAKKYSHAERLHTFIKEVLDKAGVAQEKLDAIAVSKGPGSYTGLRIGVSAAKGLCAALDIPLIAVETLRSLSRKQNLTHNELVAPMLDARRMEVYSAIYDSEGNVIRGTEAQILDETSFTEYLDKSIVHFIGNGVEKFQEVCTHPNARFVTSELPSAAQMAGISNQKFQEGLFEDVAYFEPYYLKDFIAGKPKKK
;
A
#
# COMPACT_ATOMS: atom_id res chain seq x y z
N MET A 1 4.86 17.53 -3.76
CA MET A 1 3.43 17.84 -3.95
C MET A 1 2.64 16.55 -3.95
N ILE A 2 1.36 16.58 -3.55
CA ILE A 2 0.47 15.43 -3.50
C ILE A 2 -0.85 15.82 -4.16
N GLN A 3 -1.44 14.89 -4.89
CA GLN A 3 -2.81 14.97 -5.37
C GLN A 3 -3.54 13.69 -4.92
N GLU A 4 -4.71 13.86 -4.28
CA GLU A 4 -5.49 12.76 -3.72
C GLU A 4 -6.92 12.79 -4.23
N ASP A 5 -7.50 11.60 -4.45
CA ASP A 5 -8.91 11.46 -4.78
C ASP A 5 -9.65 10.78 -3.61
N ASN A 6 -10.40 11.57 -2.89
CA ASN A 6 -11.26 11.11 -1.80
C ASN A 6 -12.73 10.90 -2.25
N ALA A 7 -12.99 10.87 -3.56
CA ALA A 7 -14.32 10.64 -4.07
C ALA A 7 -14.80 9.21 -3.78
N LYS A 8 -16.04 9.08 -3.29
CA LYS A 8 -16.68 7.77 -3.00
C LYS A 8 -16.99 6.92 -4.26
N LYS A 9 -16.68 7.41 -5.46
CA LYS A 9 -16.90 6.72 -6.74
C LYS A 9 -15.55 6.24 -7.28
N TYR A 10 -15.55 5.03 -7.87
CA TYR A 10 -14.38 4.46 -8.54
C TYR A 10 -14.00 5.30 -9.77
N SER A 11 -13.08 6.25 -9.60
CA SER A 11 -12.63 7.21 -10.63
C SER A 11 -11.16 7.01 -11.01
N HIS A 12 -10.51 5.94 -10.51
CA HIS A 12 -9.07 5.73 -10.69
C HIS A 12 -8.61 5.77 -12.15
N ALA A 13 -9.35 5.13 -13.06
CA ALA A 13 -8.99 5.09 -14.47
C ALA A 13 -9.14 6.46 -15.17
N GLU A 14 -10.15 7.24 -14.77
CA GLU A 14 -10.49 8.51 -15.41
C GLU A 14 -9.59 9.66 -14.94
N ARG A 15 -9.17 9.63 -13.68
CA ARG A 15 -8.49 10.77 -13.03
C ARG A 15 -6.97 10.62 -12.88
N LEU A 16 -6.44 9.39 -12.94
CA LEU A 16 -5.02 9.14 -12.67
C LEU A 16 -4.09 10.00 -13.55
N HIS A 17 -4.29 10.00 -14.85
CA HIS A 17 -3.44 10.77 -15.77
C HIS A 17 -3.61 12.29 -15.60
N THR A 18 -4.83 12.74 -15.30
CA THR A 18 -5.08 14.15 -14.97
C THR A 18 -4.31 14.54 -13.71
N PHE A 19 -4.32 13.71 -12.66
CA PHE A 19 -3.59 13.97 -11.42
C PHE A 19 -2.08 13.95 -11.60
N ILE A 20 -1.56 13.05 -12.44
CA ILE A 20 -0.13 13.04 -12.78
C ILE A 20 0.25 14.38 -13.41
N LYS A 21 -0.51 14.84 -14.40
CA LYS A 21 -0.27 16.14 -15.05
C LYS A 21 -0.35 17.30 -14.02
N GLU A 22 -1.42 17.36 -13.23
CA GLU A 22 -1.62 18.42 -12.23
C GLU A 22 -0.48 18.48 -11.20
N VAL A 23 0.02 17.32 -10.75
CA VAL A 23 1.12 17.26 -9.77
C VAL A 23 2.42 17.77 -10.37
N LEU A 24 2.71 17.40 -11.62
CA LEU A 24 3.90 17.86 -12.36
C LEU A 24 3.83 19.37 -12.63
N ASP A 25 2.69 19.86 -13.12
CA ASP A 25 2.47 21.28 -13.36
C ASP A 25 2.66 22.11 -12.07
N LYS A 26 2.07 21.66 -10.96
CA LYS A 26 2.22 22.31 -9.64
C LYS A 26 3.65 22.26 -9.11
N ALA A 27 4.40 21.22 -9.44
CA ALA A 27 5.80 21.09 -9.07
C ALA A 27 6.75 21.88 -9.95
N GLY A 28 6.29 22.35 -11.11
CA GLY A 28 7.12 22.98 -12.13
C GLY A 28 8.12 22.02 -12.75
N VAL A 29 7.79 20.72 -12.78
CA VAL A 29 8.66 19.65 -13.32
C VAL A 29 8.10 19.17 -14.64
N ALA A 30 8.89 19.25 -15.70
CA ALA A 30 8.53 18.66 -16.99
C ALA A 30 8.63 17.13 -16.91
N GLN A 31 7.75 16.43 -17.59
CA GLN A 31 7.66 14.97 -17.55
C GLN A 31 8.97 14.29 -17.98
N GLU A 32 9.68 14.86 -18.93
CA GLU A 32 10.98 14.42 -19.46
C GLU A 32 12.15 14.60 -18.47
N LYS A 33 11.88 15.24 -17.32
CA LYS A 33 12.85 15.45 -16.25
C LYS A 33 12.67 14.49 -15.06
N LEU A 34 11.77 13.52 -15.22
CA LEU A 34 11.58 12.48 -14.22
C LEU A 34 12.72 11.45 -14.33
N ASP A 35 13.29 11.05 -13.19
CA ASP A 35 14.37 10.06 -13.10
C ASP A 35 13.83 8.64 -12.95
N ALA A 36 12.62 8.46 -12.41
CA ALA A 36 11.97 7.17 -12.21
C ALA A 36 10.46 7.35 -11.95
N ILE A 37 9.71 6.27 -12.11
CA ILE A 37 8.31 6.17 -11.66
C ILE A 37 8.21 5.14 -10.55
N ALA A 38 7.61 5.55 -9.42
CA ALA A 38 7.30 4.62 -8.34
C ALA A 38 5.80 4.28 -8.32
N VAL A 39 5.49 3.00 -8.12
CA VAL A 39 4.11 2.49 -8.06
C VAL A 39 3.91 1.58 -6.86
N SER A 40 2.72 1.66 -6.24
CA SER A 40 2.30 0.67 -5.24
C SER A 40 2.00 -0.66 -5.94
N LYS A 41 2.76 -1.72 -5.57
CA LYS A 41 2.63 -3.03 -6.22
C LYS A 41 1.54 -3.93 -5.63
N GLY A 42 0.97 -3.54 -4.50
CA GLY A 42 0.03 -4.36 -3.74
C GLY A 42 0.57 -4.81 -2.37
N PRO A 43 -0.27 -5.56 -1.61
CA PRO A 43 -1.63 -5.98 -1.95
C PRO A 43 -2.63 -4.82 -1.98
N GLY A 44 -3.81 -5.05 -2.60
CA GLY A 44 -4.85 -4.03 -2.69
C GLY A 44 -5.95 -4.37 -3.69
N SER A 45 -6.70 -3.35 -4.12
CA SER A 45 -7.74 -3.50 -5.13
C SER A 45 -7.17 -4.03 -6.44
N TYR A 46 -7.64 -5.18 -6.91
CA TYR A 46 -7.20 -5.81 -8.16
C TYR A 46 -7.25 -4.83 -9.35
N THR A 47 -8.39 -4.17 -9.55
CA THR A 47 -8.56 -3.20 -10.63
C THR A 47 -7.66 -1.98 -10.45
N GLY A 48 -7.57 -1.44 -9.22
CA GLY A 48 -6.72 -0.29 -8.93
C GLY A 48 -5.24 -0.56 -9.17
N LEU A 49 -4.75 -1.73 -8.76
CA LEU A 49 -3.36 -2.14 -9.00
C LEU A 49 -3.05 -2.26 -10.50
N ARG A 50 -3.94 -2.87 -11.28
CA ARG A 50 -3.75 -2.98 -12.74
C ARG A 50 -3.71 -1.63 -13.42
N ILE A 51 -4.62 -0.72 -13.06
CA ILE A 51 -4.64 0.65 -13.62
C ILE A 51 -3.32 1.36 -13.27
N GLY A 52 -2.92 1.36 -12.00
CA GLY A 52 -1.72 2.04 -11.54
C GLY A 52 -0.44 1.49 -12.17
N VAL A 53 -0.29 0.16 -12.17
CA VAL A 53 0.89 -0.50 -12.76
C VAL A 53 0.94 -0.30 -14.27
N SER A 54 -0.19 -0.41 -14.99
CA SER A 54 -0.21 -0.18 -16.43
C SER A 54 0.18 1.26 -16.79
N ALA A 55 -0.34 2.25 -16.05
CA ALA A 55 0.02 3.65 -16.24
C ALA A 55 1.53 3.90 -15.97
N ALA A 56 2.05 3.34 -14.86
CA ALA A 56 3.46 3.47 -14.51
C ALA A 56 4.38 2.83 -15.56
N LYS A 57 4.05 1.61 -16.02
CA LYS A 57 4.79 0.93 -17.10
C LYS A 57 4.77 1.74 -18.41
N GLY A 58 3.60 2.29 -18.77
CA GLY A 58 3.46 3.13 -19.97
C GLY A 58 4.33 4.38 -19.91
N LEU A 59 4.39 5.05 -18.75
CA LEU A 59 5.26 6.21 -18.55
C LEU A 59 6.74 5.83 -18.58
N CYS A 60 7.14 4.77 -17.90
CA CYS A 60 8.52 4.28 -17.90
C CYS A 60 8.99 3.93 -19.33
N ALA A 61 8.15 3.20 -20.09
CA ALA A 61 8.49 2.83 -21.46
C ALA A 61 8.56 4.04 -22.40
N ALA A 62 7.70 5.05 -22.23
CA ALA A 62 7.68 6.24 -23.08
C ALA A 62 8.85 7.19 -22.80
N LEU A 63 9.34 7.22 -21.55
CA LEU A 63 10.40 8.13 -21.11
C LEU A 63 11.78 7.46 -21.00
N ASP A 64 11.84 6.15 -21.20
CA ASP A 64 13.05 5.32 -21.01
C ASP A 64 13.68 5.48 -19.61
N ILE A 65 12.82 5.43 -18.58
CA ILE A 65 13.20 5.58 -17.16
C ILE A 65 12.77 4.36 -16.34
N PRO A 66 13.46 4.07 -15.21
CA PRO A 66 13.19 2.89 -14.41
C PRO A 66 11.84 2.94 -13.67
N LEU A 67 11.28 1.73 -13.44
CA LEU A 67 10.11 1.48 -12.61
C LEU A 67 10.54 1.01 -11.22
N ILE A 68 9.96 1.59 -10.17
CA ILE A 68 10.18 1.22 -8.79
C ILE A 68 8.87 0.72 -8.18
N ALA A 69 8.89 -0.48 -7.64
CA ALA A 69 7.73 -1.03 -6.95
C ALA A 69 7.85 -0.90 -5.42
N VAL A 70 6.78 -0.43 -4.78
CA VAL A 70 6.68 -0.28 -3.33
C VAL A 70 5.51 -1.11 -2.81
N GLU A 71 5.74 -1.92 -1.76
CA GLU A 71 4.69 -2.67 -1.09
C GLU A 71 3.70 -1.72 -0.42
N THR A 72 2.40 -1.95 -0.69
CA THR A 72 1.32 -1.09 -0.15
C THR A 72 1.33 -1.05 1.38
N LEU A 73 1.52 -2.21 2.03
CA LEU A 73 1.56 -2.30 3.49
C LEU A 73 2.81 -1.60 4.06
N ARG A 74 3.95 -1.68 3.38
CA ARG A 74 5.18 -0.98 3.78
C ARG A 74 5.00 0.54 3.72
N SER A 75 4.35 1.06 2.68
CA SER A 75 4.06 2.48 2.62
C SER A 75 3.08 2.91 3.71
N LEU A 76 2.04 2.11 4.00
CA LEU A 76 1.07 2.38 5.04
C LEU A 76 1.70 2.38 6.44
N SER A 77 2.64 1.47 6.72
CA SER A 77 3.34 1.41 8.01
C SER A 77 4.10 2.71 8.32
N ARG A 78 4.60 3.41 7.30
CA ARG A 78 5.34 4.67 7.45
C ARG A 78 4.49 5.87 7.90
N LYS A 79 3.17 5.71 8.04
CA LYS A 79 2.31 6.71 8.67
C LYS A 79 2.39 6.72 10.20
N GLN A 80 2.94 5.67 10.82
CA GLN A 80 3.13 5.60 12.27
C GLN A 80 4.54 6.00 12.67
N ASN A 81 4.62 6.83 13.71
CA ASN A 81 5.86 7.13 14.40
C ASN A 81 5.94 6.21 15.61
N LEU A 82 6.76 5.18 15.53
CA LEU A 82 6.94 4.20 16.58
C LEU A 82 8.09 4.59 17.51
N THR A 83 7.93 4.28 18.79
CA THR A 83 9.06 4.26 19.72
C THR A 83 9.82 2.94 19.60
N HIS A 84 11.03 2.89 20.16
CA HIS A 84 11.81 1.65 20.18
C HIS A 84 11.02 0.53 20.89
N ASN A 85 11.02 -0.67 20.34
CA ASN A 85 10.26 -1.84 20.76
C ASN A 85 8.74 -1.83 20.48
N GLU A 86 8.21 -0.85 19.79
CA GLU A 86 6.85 -0.92 19.25
C GLU A 86 6.84 -1.51 17.84
N LEU A 87 5.72 -2.13 17.49
CA LEU A 87 5.48 -2.71 16.18
C LEU A 87 4.31 -2.01 15.47
N VAL A 88 4.31 -2.05 14.15
CA VAL A 88 3.15 -1.64 13.35
C VAL A 88 2.69 -2.79 12.47
N ALA A 89 1.38 -3.02 12.49
CA ALA A 89 0.68 -4.00 11.67
C ALA A 89 -0.30 -3.27 10.72
N PRO A 90 0.15 -2.84 9.53
CA PRO A 90 -0.76 -2.30 8.55
C PRO A 90 -1.75 -3.37 8.07
N MET A 91 -3.02 -2.99 7.96
CA MET A 91 -4.13 -3.86 7.60
C MET A 91 -4.95 -3.27 6.46
N LEU A 92 -5.04 -3.98 5.35
CA LEU A 92 -5.97 -3.67 4.27
C LEU A 92 -7.14 -4.64 4.28
N ASP A 93 -8.35 -4.11 4.12
CA ASP A 93 -9.56 -4.93 4.08
C ASP A 93 -9.53 -5.91 2.89
N ALA A 94 -9.64 -7.21 3.18
CA ALA A 94 -9.73 -8.30 2.20
C ALA A 94 -11.14 -8.93 2.17
N ARG A 95 -12.16 -8.20 2.66
CA ARG A 95 -13.57 -8.61 2.84
C ARG A 95 -13.77 -9.62 3.97
N ARG A 96 -15.02 -9.71 4.47
CA ARG A 96 -15.38 -10.53 5.64
C ARG A 96 -14.44 -10.24 6.81
N MET A 97 -14.09 -11.25 7.60
CA MET A 97 -13.11 -11.15 8.71
C MET A 97 -11.67 -11.35 8.24
N GLU A 98 -11.33 -11.00 7.00
CA GLU A 98 -10.00 -11.18 6.46
C GLU A 98 -9.33 -9.84 6.12
N VAL A 99 -8.02 -9.79 6.36
CA VAL A 99 -7.16 -8.65 6.01
C VAL A 99 -5.91 -9.11 5.27
N TYR A 100 -5.33 -8.23 4.48
CA TYR A 100 -3.92 -8.32 4.11
C TYR A 100 -3.12 -7.55 5.16
N SER A 101 -2.14 -8.21 5.79
CA SER A 101 -1.31 -7.58 6.81
C SER A 101 0.15 -8.02 6.72
N ALA A 102 1.00 -7.23 7.33
CA ALA A 102 2.41 -7.50 7.58
C ALA A 102 2.76 -6.90 8.94
N ILE A 103 3.94 -7.17 9.49
CA ILE A 103 4.41 -6.55 10.73
C ILE A 103 5.79 -5.97 10.50
N TYR A 104 5.98 -4.73 10.93
CA TYR A 104 7.25 -4.00 10.86
C TYR A 104 7.64 -3.47 12.24
N ASP A 105 8.94 -3.36 12.47
CA ASP A 105 9.49 -2.67 13.64
C ASP A 105 9.60 -1.14 13.42
N SER A 106 10.11 -0.44 14.43
CA SER A 106 10.30 1.02 14.39
C SER A 106 11.32 1.48 13.33
N GLU A 107 12.23 0.62 12.90
CA GLU A 107 13.19 0.91 11.84
C GLU A 107 12.60 0.62 10.44
N GLY A 108 11.49 -0.12 10.40
CA GLY A 108 10.81 -0.56 9.18
C GLY A 108 11.35 -1.87 8.62
N ASN A 109 12.04 -2.66 9.45
CA ASN A 109 12.39 -4.03 9.12
C ASN A 109 11.14 -4.91 9.16
N VAL A 110 11.11 -5.91 8.30
CA VAL A 110 10.00 -6.86 8.23
C VAL A 110 10.15 -7.89 9.36
N ILE A 111 9.21 -7.88 10.30
CA ILE A 111 9.09 -8.89 11.36
C ILE A 111 8.24 -10.06 10.89
N ARG A 112 7.15 -9.77 10.16
CA ARG A 112 6.31 -10.75 9.48
C ARG A 112 5.99 -10.25 8.07
N GLY A 113 6.20 -11.10 7.08
CA GLY A 113 5.90 -10.80 5.67
C GLY A 113 4.40 -10.59 5.42
N THR A 114 4.11 -10.10 4.23
CA THR A 114 2.73 -9.86 3.80
C THR A 114 1.97 -11.18 3.63
N GLU A 115 0.82 -11.29 4.27
CA GLU A 115 -0.08 -12.44 4.15
C GLU A 115 -1.55 -12.04 4.22
N ALA A 116 -2.43 -12.94 3.78
CA ALA A 116 -3.87 -12.85 3.99
C ALA A 116 -4.20 -13.60 5.28
N GLN A 117 -4.84 -12.92 6.24
CA GLN A 117 -5.15 -13.47 7.55
C GLN A 117 -6.63 -13.29 7.86
N ILE A 118 -7.29 -14.39 8.27
CA ILE A 118 -8.61 -14.34 8.88
C ILE A 118 -8.42 -13.91 10.32
N LEU A 119 -9.17 -12.90 10.74
CA LEU A 119 -9.08 -12.30 12.07
C LEU A 119 -10.00 -13.03 13.06
N ASP A 120 -9.46 -13.28 14.23
CA ASP A 120 -10.14 -13.75 15.42
C ASP A 120 -9.56 -13.11 16.69
N GLU A 121 -10.05 -13.48 17.86
CA GLU A 121 -9.62 -12.97 19.17
C GLU A 121 -8.16 -13.33 19.52
N THR A 122 -7.59 -14.36 18.89
CA THR A 122 -6.22 -14.86 19.12
C THR A 122 -5.20 -14.26 18.13
N SER A 123 -5.70 -13.58 17.09
CA SER A 123 -4.87 -13.00 16.06
C SER A 123 -3.83 -12.03 16.64
N PHE A 124 -2.58 -12.17 16.21
CA PHE A 124 -1.44 -11.34 16.63
C PHE A 124 -1.01 -11.47 18.10
N THR A 125 -1.55 -12.40 18.89
CA THR A 125 -1.23 -12.57 20.33
C THR A 125 0.28 -12.74 20.55
N GLU A 126 0.97 -13.49 19.70
CA GLU A 126 2.43 -13.71 19.82
C GLU A 126 3.27 -12.42 19.80
N TYR A 127 2.76 -11.35 19.15
CA TYR A 127 3.38 -10.02 19.10
C TYR A 127 2.87 -9.13 20.23
N LEU A 128 1.56 -9.17 20.49
CA LEU A 128 0.91 -8.38 21.52
C LEU A 128 1.41 -8.73 22.93
N ASP A 129 1.74 -9.99 23.20
CA ASP A 129 2.31 -10.43 24.48
C ASP A 129 3.69 -9.83 24.76
N LYS A 130 4.40 -9.38 23.71
CA LYS A 130 5.79 -8.91 23.81
C LYS A 130 5.94 -7.41 23.60
N SER A 131 5.01 -6.78 22.88
CA SER A 131 5.17 -5.40 22.42
C SER A 131 3.83 -4.70 22.25
N ILE A 132 3.84 -3.38 22.28
CA ILE A 132 2.72 -2.59 21.78
C ILE A 132 2.68 -2.73 20.26
N VAL A 133 1.52 -3.06 19.71
CA VAL A 133 1.30 -3.17 18.27
C VAL A 133 0.28 -2.14 17.81
N HIS A 134 0.70 -1.29 16.88
CA HIS A 134 -0.15 -0.28 16.24
C HIS A 134 -0.77 -0.89 14.98
N PHE A 135 -2.06 -1.17 15.02
CA PHE A 135 -2.83 -1.61 13.86
C PHE A 135 -3.34 -0.40 13.09
N ILE A 136 -2.99 -0.30 11.82
CA ILE A 136 -3.30 0.87 10.99
C ILE A 136 -3.90 0.46 9.64
N GLY A 137 -4.92 1.16 9.19
CA GLY A 137 -5.52 0.95 7.86
C GLY A 137 -7.03 0.71 7.89
N ASN A 138 -7.60 0.50 6.72
CA ASN A 138 -9.04 0.30 6.55
C ASN A 138 -9.53 -1.13 6.90
N GLY A 139 -8.63 -2.03 7.25
CA GLY A 139 -8.96 -3.36 7.78
C GLY A 139 -9.03 -3.42 9.31
N VAL A 140 -8.68 -2.31 9.99
CA VAL A 140 -8.51 -2.29 11.45
C VAL A 140 -9.82 -2.37 12.22
N GLU A 141 -10.90 -1.73 11.73
CA GLU A 141 -12.19 -1.66 12.44
C GLU A 141 -12.70 -3.05 12.83
N LYS A 142 -12.65 -4.02 11.89
CA LYS A 142 -13.10 -5.39 12.16
C LYS A 142 -12.24 -6.14 13.18
N PHE A 143 -10.93 -5.81 13.29
CA PHE A 143 -10.05 -6.40 14.31
C PHE A 143 -10.31 -5.77 15.68
N GLN A 144 -10.57 -4.49 15.73
CA GLN A 144 -10.92 -3.78 16.97
C GLN A 144 -12.19 -4.35 17.63
N GLU A 145 -13.13 -4.92 16.86
CA GLU A 145 -14.35 -5.55 17.38
C GLU A 145 -14.07 -6.86 18.15
N VAL A 146 -12.98 -7.57 17.84
CA VAL A 146 -12.66 -8.88 18.40
C VAL A 146 -11.42 -8.89 19.32
N CYS A 147 -10.52 -7.94 19.17
CA CYS A 147 -9.28 -7.87 19.93
C CYS A 147 -9.43 -6.94 21.16
N THR A 148 -9.26 -7.51 22.35
CA THR A 148 -9.30 -6.78 23.64
C THR A 148 -7.95 -6.66 24.32
N HIS A 149 -6.86 -7.02 23.64
CA HIS A 149 -5.52 -7.06 24.23
C HIS A 149 -5.02 -5.65 24.63
N PRO A 150 -4.46 -5.46 25.87
CA PRO A 150 -4.07 -4.13 26.37
C PRO A 150 -2.94 -3.46 25.59
N ASN A 151 -2.13 -4.22 24.86
CA ASN A 151 -1.05 -3.71 24.02
C ASN A 151 -1.46 -3.38 22.60
N ALA A 152 -2.73 -3.61 22.21
CA ALA A 152 -3.25 -3.23 20.90
C ALA A 152 -3.55 -1.71 20.85
N ARG A 153 -3.12 -1.06 19.77
CA ARG A 153 -3.44 0.34 19.44
C ARG A 153 -4.06 0.37 18.06
N PHE A 154 -5.23 0.96 17.95
CA PHE A 154 -6.00 0.95 16.71
C PHE A 154 -6.06 2.35 16.09
N VAL A 155 -5.61 2.45 14.83
CA VAL A 155 -5.64 3.67 14.02
C VAL A 155 -6.48 3.35 12.78
N THR A 156 -7.77 3.63 12.90
CA THR A 156 -8.77 3.32 11.86
C THR A 156 -8.74 4.34 10.73
N SER A 157 -9.31 3.94 9.59
CA SER A 157 -9.59 4.84 8.44
C SER A 157 -8.37 5.43 7.73
N GLU A 158 -7.15 5.01 8.07
CA GLU A 158 -5.96 5.38 7.33
C GLU A 158 -5.84 4.59 6.02
N LEU A 159 -5.47 5.29 4.96
CA LEU A 159 -5.28 4.71 3.63
C LEU A 159 -3.81 4.87 3.18
N PRO A 160 -3.29 3.95 2.35
CA PRO A 160 -1.99 4.14 1.72
C PRO A 160 -1.95 5.44 0.91
N SER A 161 -0.80 6.13 0.95
CA SER A 161 -0.61 7.38 0.21
C SER A 161 0.76 7.40 -0.47
N ALA A 162 0.84 8.06 -1.62
CA ALA A 162 2.10 8.25 -2.35
C ALA A 162 3.15 9.04 -1.54
N ALA A 163 2.72 9.86 -0.57
CA ALA A 163 3.64 10.58 0.30
C ALA A 163 4.60 9.66 1.05
N GLN A 164 4.08 8.55 1.60
CA GLN A 164 4.89 7.59 2.34
C GLN A 164 5.76 6.70 1.44
N MET A 165 5.46 6.67 0.13
CA MET A 165 6.30 5.97 -0.83
C MET A 165 7.60 6.72 -1.14
N ALA A 166 7.62 8.05 -1.02
CA ALA A 166 8.73 8.88 -1.48
C ALA A 166 10.10 8.47 -0.90
N GLY A 167 10.19 8.31 0.43
CA GLY A 167 11.44 7.87 1.07
C GLY A 167 11.89 6.47 0.65
N ILE A 168 10.93 5.54 0.59
CA ILE A 168 11.19 4.14 0.17
C ILE A 168 11.66 4.10 -1.29
N SER A 169 10.99 4.85 -2.15
CA SER A 169 11.33 4.92 -3.58
C SER A 169 12.70 5.54 -3.82
N ASN A 170 13.03 6.62 -3.10
CA ASN A 170 14.34 7.24 -3.21
C ASN A 170 15.46 6.29 -2.76
N GLN A 171 15.26 5.56 -1.66
CA GLN A 171 16.21 4.55 -1.21
C GLN A 171 16.41 3.48 -2.30
N LYS A 172 15.33 2.89 -2.82
CA LYS A 172 15.39 1.88 -3.89
C LYS A 172 16.08 2.42 -5.16
N PHE A 173 15.83 3.69 -5.49
CA PHE A 173 16.50 4.35 -6.63
C PHE A 173 18.02 4.41 -6.44
N GLN A 174 18.48 4.83 -5.26
CA GLN A 174 19.91 4.92 -4.93
C GLN A 174 20.60 3.54 -4.92
N GLU A 175 19.85 2.50 -4.53
CA GLU A 175 20.31 1.11 -4.52
C GLU A 175 20.22 0.43 -5.90
N GLY A 176 19.63 1.08 -6.92
CA GLY A 176 19.44 0.51 -8.25
C GLY A 176 18.41 -0.62 -8.29
N LEU A 177 17.48 -0.66 -7.34
CA LEU A 177 16.44 -1.69 -7.22
C LEU A 177 15.24 -1.35 -8.10
N PHE A 178 15.34 -1.72 -9.37
CA PHE A 178 14.34 -1.46 -10.40
C PHE A 178 13.64 -2.74 -10.83
N GLU A 179 12.40 -2.58 -11.28
CA GLU A 179 11.59 -3.65 -11.83
C GLU A 179 11.76 -3.71 -13.37
N ASP A 180 11.65 -4.90 -13.92
CA ASP A 180 11.57 -5.07 -15.38
C ASP A 180 10.25 -4.52 -15.90
N VAL A 181 10.30 -3.42 -16.65
CA VAL A 181 9.09 -2.74 -17.16
C VAL A 181 8.24 -3.65 -18.04
N ALA A 182 8.83 -4.58 -18.79
CA ALA A 182 8.10 -5.48 -19.68
C ALA A 182 7.34 -6.57 -18.90
N TYR A 183 7.97 -7.16 -17.88
CA TYR A 183 7.45 -8.33 -17.18
C TYR A 183 6.90 -8.06 -15.80
N PHE A 184 7.08 -6.86 -15.25
CA PHE A 184 6.54 -6.52 -13.92
C PHE A 184 5.03 -6.65 -13.86
N GLU A 185 4.55 -7.34 -12.82
CA GLU A 185 3.13 -7.51 -12.50
C GLU A 185 2.82 -7.08 -11.06
N PRO A 186 1.57 -6.65 -10.78
CA PRO A 186 1.14 -6.40 -9.42
C PRO A 186 1.26 -7.65 -8.54
N TYR A 187 1.52 -7.44 -7.26
CA TYR A 187 1.54 -8.52 -6.27
C TYR A 187 0.11 -8.93 -5.89
N TYR A 188 -0.37 -9.98 -6.51
CA TYR A 188 -1.68 -10.58 -6.23
C TYR A 188 -1.53 -11.65 -5.16
N LEU A 189 -1.98 -11.35 -3.93
CA LEU A 189 -1.95 -12.30 -2.82
C LEU A 189 -3.00 -13.41 -2.97
N LYS A 190 -4.03 -13.14 -3.76
CA LYS A 190 -5.12 -14.06 -4.07
C LYS A 190 -5.47 -14.00 -5.54
N ASP A 191 -5.86 -15.13 -6.08
CA ASP A 191 -6.41 -15.22 -7.42
C ASP A 191 -7.71 -14.41 -7.54
N PHE A 192 -7.91 -13.83 -8.71
CA PHE A 192 -9.14 -13.11 -9.00
C PHE A 192 -10.31 -14.08 -9.15
N ILE A 193 -11.23 -14.06 -8.20
CA ILE A 193 -12.51 -14.78 -8.31
C ILE A 193 -13.55 -13.80 -8.87
N ALA A 194 -13.94 -13.99 -10.14
CA ALA A 194 -15.02 -13.23 -10.74
C ALA A 194 -16.32 -13.47 -9.96
N GLY A 195 -16.93 -12.39 -9.47
CA GLY A 195 -18.25 -12.46 -8.81
C GLY A 195 -19.30 -13.00 -9.79
N LYS A 196 -20.22 -13.86 -9.32
CA LYS A 196 -21.36 -14.29 -10.15
C LYS A 196 -22.11 -13.03 -10.62
N PRO A 197 -22.50 -12.97 -11.91
CA PRO A 197 -23.30 -11.86 -12.40
C PRO A 197 -24.60 -11.77 -11.57
N LYS A 198 -24.93 -10.56 -11.11
CA LYS A 198 -26.24 -10.33 -10.49
C LYS A 198 -27.31 -10.63 -11.54
N LYS A 199 -28.13 -11.64 -11.29
CA LYS A 199 -29.34 -11.84 -12.09
C LYS A 199 -30.17 -10.54 -12.01
N LYS A 200 -30.46 -9.94 -13.15
CA LYS A 200 -31.40 -8.84 -13.28
C LYS A 200 -32.81 -9.33 -12.97
#